data_b90a06f5b76e0963507d6d4f1aebf5b3
#
_entry.id   b90a06f5b76e0963507d6d4f1aebf5b3
#
_cell.length_a   1.000
_cell.length_b   1.000
_cell.length_c   1.000
_cell.angle_alpha   90.00
_cell.angle_beta   90.00
_cell.angle_gamma   90.00
#
_symmetry.space_group_name_H-M   'P 1'
#
loop_
_entity.id
_entity.type
_entity.pdbx_description
1 polymer ?
#
loop_
_entity_poly.entity_id
_entity_poly.type
_entity_poly.pdbx_seq_one_letter_code
_entity_poly.pdbx_strand_id
1 'polypeptide(L)'
;MIIKICGLRRVEDALMINEFENIKYAGLVFANTKRKVTTDEAIAIKKALRKDIKTVGVFTETEPDEINKIAKAVGLDICQLHSNESNEDCRAVCTEVWKAIRIKNAESLKYADKYTFAGGFVLDKYKEGEYGGTGEVFDWNIAKDFSKNHFTVLAGGLNKDNVSAAVEIIKPHIVDLSSSVELNGYKNYEKIKEFMERIE
;
A
#
# COMPACT_ATOMS: atom_id res chain seq x y z
N MET A 1 -13.51 -0.04 9.23
CA MET A 1 -12.12 -0.40 8.81
C MET A 1 -11.59 0.65 7.86
N ILE A 2 -10.32 1.06 7.98
CA ILE A 2 -9.67 1.99 7.04
C ILE A 2 -9.11 1.22 5.85
N ILE A 3 -9.33 1.75 4.64
CA ILE A 3 -8.93 1.10 3.39
C ILE A 3 -7.93 1.97 2.62
N LYS A 4 -6.93 1.31 2.04
CA LYS A 4 -6.03 1.86 1.02
C LYS A 4 -6.35 1.18 -0.32
N ILE A 5 -6.47 1.96 -1.38
CA ILE A 5 -6.53 1.44 -2.75
C ILE A 5 -5.21 1.79 -3.44
N CYS A 6 -4.45 0.75 -3.81
CA CYS A 6 -3.11 0.88 -4.37
C CYS A 6 -3.10 0.70 -5.89
N GLY A 7 -2.32 1.53 -6.58
CA GLY A 7 -2.14 1.46 -8.02
C GLY A 7 -3.23 2.16 -8.81
N LEU A 8 -3.61 3.38 -8.38
CA LEU A 8 -4.40 4.30 -9.20
C LEU A 8 -3.56 4.76 -10.38
N ARG A 9 -4.15 4.80 -11.58
CA ARG A 9 -3.42 5.12 -12.81
C ARG A 9 -4.01 6.30 -13.58
N ARG A 10 -5.21 6.73 -13.25
CA ARG A 10 -5.94 7.78 -13.97
C ARG A 10 -6.86 8.55 -13.01
N VAL A 11 -7.29 9.71 -13.46
CA VAL A 11 -8.17 10.61 -12.68
C VAL A 11 -9.50 9.92 -12.34
N GLU A 12 -10.04 9.10 -13.24
CA GLU A 12 -11.29 8.37 -13.03
C GLU A 12 -11.19 7.39 -11.85
N ASP A 13 -10.01 6.80 -11.61
CA ASP A 13 -9.78 5.94 -10.46
C ASP A 13 -9.89 6.75 -9.15
N ALA A 14 -9.38 8.01 -9.14
CA ALA A 14 -9.50 8.91 -8.00
C ALA A 14 -10.95 9.32 -7.74
N LEU A 15 -11.67 9.71 -8.78
CA LEU A 15 -13.09 10.09 -8.67
C LEU A 15 -13.93 8.93 -8.14
N MET A 16 -13.66 7.72 -8.62
CA MET A 16 -14.34 6.50 -8.18
C MET A 16 -14.15 6.23 -6.69
N ILE A 17 -12.90 6.29 -6.19
CA ILE A 17 -12.65 6.00 -4.76
C ILE A 17 -13.15 7.09 -3.82
N ASN A 18 -13.38 8.31 -4.32
CA ASN A 18 -13.96 9.39 -3.52
C ASN A 18 -15.38 9.08 -3.02
N GLU A 19 -16.09 8.18 -3.66
CA GLU A 19 -17.46 7.79 -3.28
C GLU A 19 -17.51 6.90 -2.03
N PHE A 20 -16.36 6.34 -1.60
CA PHE A 20 -16.29 5.42 -0.47
C PHE A 20 -15.66 6.10 0.74
N GLU A 21 -16.44 6.32 1.80
CA GLU A 21 -15.99 7.03 3.01
C GLU A 21 -14.84 6.34 3.73
N ASN A 22 -14.80 5.00 3.72
CA ASN A 22 -13.79 4.20 4.40
C ASN A 22 -12.42 4.19 3.68
N ILE A 23 -12.34 4.67 2.43
CA ILE A 23 -11.07 4.82 1.72
C ILE A 23 -10.41 6.12 2.19
N LYS A 24 -9.26 5.98 2.86
CA LYS A 24 -8.46 7.09 3.39
C LYS A 24 -7.06 7.17 2.80
N TYR A 25 -6.67 6.19 1.98
CA TYR A 25 -5.35 6.17 1.35
C TYR A 25 -5.42 5.75 -0.11
N ALA A 26 -4.70 6.48 -0.96
CA ALA A 26 -4.55 6.22 -2.40
C ALA A 26 -3.09 5.94 -2.75
N GLY A 27 -2.79 4.76 -3.26
CA GLY A 27 -1.44 4.36 -3.66
C GLY A 27 -1.13 4.73 -5.11
N LEU A 28 -0.03 5.45 -5.34
CA LEU A 28 0.52 5.85 -6.63
C LEU A 28 1.85 5.12 -6.84
N VAL A 29 1.95 4.27 -7.86
CA VAL A 29 3.10 3.38 -8.04
C VAL A 29 4.12 4.02 -8.97
N PHE A 30 5.33 4.28 -8.47
CA PHE A 30 6.46 4.78 -9.25
C PHE A 30 7.45 3.67 -9.65
N ALA A 31 7.29 2.49 -9.07
CA ALA A 31 8.05 1.29 -9.42
C ALA A 31 7.78 0.83 -10.85
N ASN A 32 8.76 0.15 -11.48
CA ASN A 32 8.64 -0.34 -12.85
C ASN A 32 7.70 -1.55 -12.94
N THR A 33 6.42 -1.29 -12.92
CA THR A 33 5.33 -2.27 -13.00
C THR A 33 4.25 -1.79 -13.98
N LYS A 34 3.29 -2.67 -14.29
CA LYS A 34 2.12 -2.31 -15.11
C LYS A 34 1.24 -1.21 -14.51
N ARG A 35 1.46 -0.86 -13.23
CA ARG A 35 0.71 0.19 -12.51
C ARG A 35 1.50 1.50 -12.38
N LYS A 36 2.67 1.58 -13.01
CA LYS A 36 3.51 2.78 -12.94
C LYS A 36 2.77 4.00 -13.46
N VAL A 37 2.89 5.09 -12.73
CA VAL A 37 2.46 6.43 -13.13
C VAL A 37 3.66 7.36 -13.26
N THR A 38 3.53 8.36 -14.12
CA THR A 38 4.46 9.50 -14.18
C THR A 38 4.15 10.50 -13.06
N THR A 39 5.08 11.42 -12.81
CA THR A 39 4.87 12.51 -11.84
C THR A 39 3.66 13.37 -12.22
N ASP A 40 3.47 13.67 -13.51
CA ASP A 40 2.36 14.49 -13.98
C ASP A 40 1.00 13.79 -13.82
N GLU A 41 0.93 12.49 -14.13
CA GLU A 41 -0.26 11.68 -13.88
C GLU A 41 -0.58 11.62 -12.38
N ALA A 42 0.43 11.42 -11.54
CA ALA A 42 0.27 11.39 -10.08
C ALA A 42 -0.26 12.74 -9.54
N ILE A 43 0.22 13.88 -10.05
CA ILE A 43 -0.28 15.21 -9.70
C ILE A 43 -1.75 15.35 -10.10
N ALA A 44 -2.12 14.92 -11.31
CA ALA A 44 -3.50 15.00 -11.79
C ALA A 44 -4.44 14.12 -10.94
N ILE A 45 -4.02 12.89 -10.62
CA ILE A 45 -4.76 11.98 -9.75
C ILE A 45 -4.94 12.59 -8.37
N LYS A 46 -3.86 13.10 -7.74
CA LYS A 46 -3.92 13.72 -6.41
C LYS A 46 -4.89 14.90 -6.38
N LYS A 47 -4.89 15.75 -7.39
CA LYS A 47 -5.81 16.91 -7.48
C LYS A 47 -7.29 16.49 -7.51
N ALA A 48 -7.59 15.31 -8.04
CA ALA A 48 -8.95 14.78 -8.13
C ALA A 48 -9.41 14.05 -6.86
N LEU A 49 -8.48 13.69 -5.97
CA LEU A 49 -8.81 13.03 -4.71
C LEU A 49 -9.54 13.98 -3.75
N ARG A 50 -10.45 13.41 -2.97
CA ARG A 50 -11.05 14.07 -1.81
C ARG A 50 -9.97 14.43 -0.80
N LYS A 51 -10.09 15.61 -0.16
CA LYS A 51 -9.02 16.18 0.70
C LYS A 51 -8.61 15.33 1.90
N ASP A 52 -9.49 14.45 2.37
CA ASP A 52 -9.22 13.54 3.49
C ASP A 52 -8.56 12.22 3.08
N ILE A 53 -8.31 12.00 1.78
CA ILE A 53 -7.57 10.85 1.26
C ILE A 53 -6.10 11.21 1.14
N LYS A 54 -5.25 10.54 1.92
CA LYS A 54 -3.79 10.68 1.86
C LYS A 54 -3.21 9.90 0.68
N THR A 55 -2.19 10.48 0.04
CA THR A 55 -1.47 9.85 -1.07
C THR A 55 -0.23 9.10 -0.58
N VAL A 56 -0.08 7.86 -1.04
CA VAL A 56 1.04 6.97 -0.73
C VAL A 56 1.80 6.68 -2.02
N GLY A 57 3.01 7.23 -2.17
CA GLY A 57 3.91 6.88 -3.28
C GLY A 57 4.58 5.53 -3.01
N VAL A 58 4.50 4.59 -3.94
CA VAL A 58 5.11 3.27 -3.80
C VAL A 58 6.36 3.20 -4.68
N PHE A 59 7.49 2.94 -4.04
CA PHE A 59 8.81 2.90 -4.65
C PHE A 59 9.49 1.54 -4.46
N THR A 60 10.28 1.14 -5.43
CA THR A 60 11.19 -0.02 -5.37
C THR A 60 12.51 0.38 -6.00
N GLU A 61 13.63 0.01 -5.38
CA GLU A 61 14.98 0.21 -5.96
C GLU A 61 15.21 1.63 -6.50
N THR A 62 14.73 2.63 -5.76
CA THR A 62 14.81 4.05 -6.15
C THR A 62 15.67 4.79 -5.13
N GLU A 63 16.60 5.61 -5.60
CA GLU A 63 17.47 6.42 -4.75
C GLU A 63 16.68 7.46 -3.95
N PRO A 64 17.06 7.75 -2.69
CA PRO A 64 16.33 8.67 -1.81
C PRO A 64 16.12 10.06 -2.41
N ASP A 65 17.09 10.59 -3.12
CA ASP A 65 16.99 11.91 -3.76
C ASP A 65 15.90 11.95 -4.83
N GLU A 66 15.77 10.89 -5.62
CA GLU A 66 14.70 10.80 -6.62
C GLU A 66 13.32 10.62 -5.96
N ILE A 67 13.25 9.82 -4.88
CA ILE A 67 12.03 9.69 -4.06
C ILE A 67 11.61 11.06 -3.52
N ASN A 68 12.55 11.82 -2.94
CA ASN A 68 12.29 13.14 -2.37
C ASN A 68 11.83 14.14 -3.43
N LYS A 69 12.43 14.11 -4.62
CA LYS A 69 12.05 14.94 -5.76
C LYS A 69 10.62 14.66 -6.21
N ILE A 70 10.26 13.40 -6.37
CA ILE A 70 8.90 12.98 -6.75
C ILE A 70 7.90 13.33 -5.64
N ALA A 71 8.24 13.00 -4.38
CA ALA A 71 7.39 13.27 -3.23
C ALA A 71 7.06 14.76 -3.09
N LYS A 72 8.06 15.62 -3.27
CA LYS A 72 7.88 17.08 -3.25
C LYS A 72 7.04 17.58 -4.44
N ALA A 73 7.30 17.09 -5.65
CA ALA A 73 6.59 17.53 -6.87
C ALA A 73 5.11 17.16 -6.83
N VAL A 74 4.79 15.93 -6.40
CA VAL A 74 3.40 15.44 -6.25
C VAL A 74 2.77 15.96 -4.96
N GLY A 75 3.57 16.25 -3.93
CA GLY A 75 3.13 16.54 -2.58
C GLY A 75 2.65 15.27 -1.87
N LEU A 76 3.36 14.15 -1.99
CA LEU A 76 2.98 12.90 -1.35
C LEU A 76 2.92 13.05 0.18
N ASP A 77 1.96 12.39 0.79
CA ASP A 77 1.82 12.36 2.24
C ASP A 77 2.71 11.30 2.88
N ILE A 78 2.93 10.18 2.16
CA ILE A 78 3.67 9.01 2.63
C ILE A 78 4.47 8.42 1.47
N CYS A 79 5.68 7.91 1.76
CA CYS A 79 6.47 7.09 0.85
C CYS A 79 6.53 5.64 1.35
N GLN A 80 5.95 4.72 0.59
CA GLN A 80 6.02 3.28 0.84
C GLN A 80 7.23 2.69 0.11
N LEU A 81 8.21 2.19 0.86
CA LEU A 81 9.44 1.59 0.35
C LEU A 81 9.30 0.07 0.33
N HIS A 82 9.32 -0.53 -0.87
CA HIS A 82 8.86 -1.90 -1.09
C HIS A 82 9.94 -2.87 -1.60
N SER A 83 11.21 -2.54 -1.42
CA SER A 83 12.35 -3.41 -1.74
C SER A 83 13.31 -3.57 -0.57
N ASN A 84 14.59 -3.76 -0.83
CA ASN A 84 15.60 -4.02 0.21
C ASN A 84 16.39 -2.74 0.55
N GLU A 85 15.69 -1.58 0.62
CA GLU A 85 16.32 -0.31 0.97
C GLU A 85 17.04 -0.42 2.32
N SER A 86 18.22 0.20 2.42
CA SER A 86 18.95 0.26 3.69
C SER A 86 18.22 1.14 4.72
N ASN A 87 18.61 1.03 5.98
CA ASN A 87 18.05 1.89 7.03
C ASN A 87 18.42 3.37 6.79
N GLU A 88 19.64 3.60 6.28
CA GLU A 88 20.14 4.92 5.92
C GLU A 88 19.33 5.53 4.77
N ASP A 89 19.09 4.79 3.69
CA ASP A 89 18.30 5.25 2.55
C ASP A 89 16.89 5.60 2.98
N CYS A 90 16.26 4.74 3.80
CA CYS A 90 14.93 5.02 4.31
C CYS A 90 14.89 6.30 5.16
N ARG A 91 15.93 6.56 5.99
CA ARG A 91 16.03 7.77 6.81
C ARG A 91 16.29 9.04 5.99
N ALA A 92 16.86 8.91 4.81
CA ALA A 92 17.11 10.02 3.90
C ALA A 92 15.83 10.51 3.17
N VAL A 93 14.74 9.75 3.24
CA VAL A 93 13.44 10.16 2.69
C VAL A 93 12.81 11.20 3.61
N CYS A 94 12.45 12.36 3.05
CA CYS A 94 11.96 13.52 3.81
C CYS A 94 10.45 13.48 4.15
N THR A 95 9.75 12.45 3.72
CA THR A 95 8.31 12.24 3.96
C THR A 95 8.13 11.10 4.98
N GLU A 96 6.95 10.98 5.60
CA GLU A 96 6.62 9.80 6.40
C GLU A 96 6.89 8.53 5.58
N VAL A 97 7.60 7.56 6.18
CA VAL A 97 7.98 6.31 5.52
C VAL A 97 7.15 5.15 6.05
N TRP A 98 6.51 4.41 5.15
CA TRP A 98 6.02 3.05 5.42
C TRP A 98 6.95 2.03 4.78
N LYS A 99 7.47 1.10 5.60
CA LYS A 99 8.36 0.05 5.11
C LYS A 99 7.60 -1.23 4.83
N ALA A 100 7.71 -1.75 3.61
CA ALA A 100 7.14 -3.04 3.28
C ALA A 100 8.02 -4.17 3.83
N ILE A 101 7.37 -5.15 4.45
CA ILE A 101 7.96 -6.40 4.91
C ILE A 101 7.30 -7.53 4.11
N ARG A 102 8.11 -8.20 3.29
CA ARG A 102 7.65 -9.34 2.51
C ARG A 102 7.70 -10.61 3.35
N ILE A 103 6.53 -11.13 3.71
CA ILE A 103 6.39 -12.25 4.65
C ILE A 103 6.61 -13.59 3.93
N LYS A 104 7.69 -14.25 4.27
CA LYS A 104 7.99 -15.63 3.90
C LYS A 104 7.71 -16.58 5.07
N ASN A 105 8.08 -16.17 6.27
CA ASN A 105 7.91 -16.89 7.54
C ASN A 105 7.97 -15.89 8.71
N ALA A 106 7.87 -16.36 9.94
CA ALA A 106 7.89 -15.52 11.15
C ALA A 106 9.18 -14.66 11.28
N GLU A 107 10.33 -15.17 10.82
CA GLU A 107 11.59 -14.43 10.88
C GLU A 107 11.56 -13.15 10.04
N SER A 108 10.70 -13.10 9.01
CA SER A 108 10.53 -11.91 8.18
C SER A 108 10.10 -10.68 8.99
N LEU A 109 9.33 -10.86 10.05
CA LEU A 109 8.85 -9.77 10.90
C LEU A 109 9.94 -9.10 11.71
N LYS A 110 11.04 -9.81 12.02
CA LYS A 110 12.20 -9.25 12.74
C LYS A 110 12.90 -8.13 11.95
N TYR A 111 12.64 -8.04 10.64
CA TYR A 111 13.14 -6.91 9.85
C TYR A 111 12.57 -5.57 10.31
N ALA A 112 11.39 -5.53 10.95
CA ALA A 112 10.81 -4.31 11.50
C ALA A 112 11.74 -3.64 12.53
N ASP A 113 12.46 -4.42 13.33
CA ASP A 113 13.36 -3.92 14.36
C ASP A 113 14.47 -3.02 13.81
N LYS A 114 14.80 -3.16 12.52
CA LYS A 114 15.79 -2.32 11.85
C LYS A 114 15.26 -0.94 11.47
N TYR A 115 13.93 -0.79 11.34
CA TYR A 115 13.28 0.40 10.81
C TYR A 115 12.44 1.11 11.87
N THR A 116 13.01 1.35 13.04
CA THR A 116 12.32 1.94 14.21
C THR A 116 11.75 3.35 13.97
N PHE A 117 12.19 4.03 12.92
CA PHE A 117 11.70 5.34 12.51
C PHE A 117 10.51 5.26 11.55
N ALA A 118 10.20 4.08 10.98
CA ALA A 118 9.09 3.93 10.05
C ALA A 118 7.75 4.21 10.76
N GLY A 119 6.91 5.06 10.16
CA GLY A 119 5.58 5.39 10.66
C GLY A 119 4.60 4.22 10.53
N GLY A 120 4.93 3.22 9.71
CA GLY A 120 4.11 2.02 9.53
C GLY A 120 4.81 0.92 8.74
N PHE A 121 4.26 -0.29 8.86
CA PHE A 121 4.74 -1.46 8.12
C PHE A 121 3.66 -2.03 7.22
N VAL A 122 4.01 -2.21 5.94
CA VAL A 122 3.14 -2.88 4.97
C VAL A 122 3.52 -4.35 4.91
N LEU A 123 2.64 -5.22 5.38
CA LEU A 123 2.84 -6.67 5.34
C LEU A 123 2.31 -7.21 4.02
N ASP A 124 3.20 -7.76 3.19
CA ASP A 124 2.85 -8.32 1.89
C ASP A 124 3.42 -9.74 1.75
N LYS A 125 2.82 -10.56 0.90
CA LYS A 125 3.32 -11.90 0.60
C LYS A 125 4.66 -11.83 -0.10
N TYR A 126 5.64 -12.61 0.39
CA TYR A 126 6.88 -12.82 -0.36
C TYR A 126 6.62 -13.68 -1.60
N LYS A 127 7.07 -13.22 -2.75
CA LYS A 127 7.22 -14.02 -3.96
C LYS A 127 8.55 -13.68 -4.62
N GLU A 128 9.29 -14.70 -5.00
CA GLU A 128 10.60 -14.52 -5.62
C GLU A 128 10.47 -13.80 -6.98
N GLY A 129 11.25 -12.75 -7.17
CA GLY A 129 11.26 -11.97 -8.42
C GLY A 129 10.06 -11.02 -8.60
N GLU A 130 9.13 -10.93 -7.65
CA GLU A 130 7.97 -10.03 -7.73
C GLU A 130 7.88 -9.10 -6.51
N TYR A 131 7.56 -7.83 -6.75
CA TYR A 131 7.32 -6.82 -5.72
C TYR A 131 5.81 -6.49 -5.65
N GLY A 132 5.03 -7.34 -4.92
CA GLY A 132 3.61 -7.16 -4.66
C GLY A 132 2.66 -7.54 -5.81
N GLY A 133 1.36 -7.57 -5.52
CA GLY A 133 0.29 -7.78 -6.50
C GLY A 133 0.14 -9.20 -7.06
N THR A 134 0.70 -10.21 -6.39
CA THR A 134 0.69 -11.62 -6.84
C THR A 134 -0.65 -12.32 -6.68
N GLY A 135 -1.55 -11.78 -5.84
CA GLY A 135 -2.85 -12.39 -5.53
C GLY A 135 -2.79 -13.54 -4.52
N GLU A 136 -1.59 -13.93 -4.06
CA GLU A 136 -1.42 -14.96 -3.03
C GLU A 136 -1.39 -14.36 -1.62
N VAL A 137 -1.84 -15.13 -0.62
CA VAL A 137 -1.78 -14.75 0.79
C VAL A 137 -0.65 -15.47 1.52
N PHE A 138 -0.14 -14.89 2.61
CA PHE A 138 0.73 -15.59 3.56
C PHE A 138 -0.08 -16.14 4.73
N ASP A 139 0.53 -17.00 5.57
CA ASP A 139 -0.11 -17.46 6.81
C ASP A 139 -0.25 -16.28 7.80
N TRP A 140 -1.46 -15.77 7.95
CA TRP A 140 -1.78 -14.61 8.78
C TRP A 140 -1.48 -14.81 10.27
N ASN A 141 -1.44 -16.05 10.77
CA ASN A 141 -1.08 -16.35 12.15
C ASN A 141 0.34 -15.89 12.49
N ILE A 142 1.24 -15.82 11.50
CA ILE A 142 2.59 -15.28 11.66
C ILE A 142 2.57 -13.83 12.13
N ALA A 143 1.61 -13.01 11.66
CA ALA A 143 1.53 -11.60 11.95
C ALA A 143 0.49 -11.21 13.02
N LYS A 144 -0.15 -12.20 13.67
CA LYS A 144 -1.26 -11.99 14.62
C LYS A 144 -0.94 -10.99 15.74
N ASP A 145 0.27 -11.03 16.28
CA ASP A 145 0.67 -10.15 17.38
C ASP A 145 1.45 -8.90 16.92
N PHE A 146 1.81 -8.84 15.63
CA PHE A 146 2.61 -7.75 15.09
C PHE A 146 1.87 -6.41 15.12
N SER A 147 0.59 -6.41 14.76
CA SER A 147 -0.25 -5.21 14.73
C SER A 147 -0.54 -4.61 16.11
N LYS A 148 -0.32 -5.36 17.21
CA LYS A 148 -0.46 -4.83 18.56
C LYS A 148 0.63 -3.82 18.91
N ASN A 149 1.81 -3.95 18.31
CA ASN A 149 3.00 -3.15 18.61
C ASN A 149 3.43 -2.22 17.48
N HIS A 150 2.83 -2.37 16.28
CA HIS A 150 3.24 -1.64 15.10
C HIS A 150 2.02 -1.15 14.30
N PHE A 151 2.11 0.05 13.75
CA PHE A 151 1.12 0.50 12.77
C PHE A 151 1.23 -0.37 11.52
N THR A 152 0.17 -1.13 11.23
CA THR A 152 0.19 -2.21 10.24
C THR A 152 -0.80 -1.98 9.13
N VAL A 153 -0.30 -2.04 7.90
CA VAL A 153 -1.06 -2.08 6.65
C VAL A 153 -0.99 -3.50 6.12
N LEU A 154 -2.11 -4.18 6.04
CA LEU A 154 -2.16 -5.54 5.51
C LEU A 154 -2.41 -5.52 4.01
N ALA A 155 -1.48 -6.07 3.25
CA ALA A 155 -1.51 -6.23 1.81
C ALA A 155 -1.33 -7.71 1.41
N GLY A 156 -1.22 -7.97 0.12
CA GLY A 156 -0.94 -9.30 -0.44
C GLY A 156 -2.16 -10.20 -0.55
N GLY A 157 -2.73 -10.31 -1.76
CA GLY A 157 -3.77 -11.25 -2.10
C GLY A 157 -5.14 -11.07 -1.44
N LEU A 158 -5.36 -9.93 -0.77
CA LEU A 158 -6.65 -9.65 -0.13
C LEU A 158 -7.75 -9.43 -1.17
N ASN A 159 -8.90 -10.01 -0.89
CA ASN A 159 -10.10 -9.91 -1.72
C ASN A 159 -11.36 -10.07 -0.84
N LYS A 160 -12.54 -9.95 -1.45
CA LYS A 160 -13.83 -10.02 -0.74
C LYS A 160 -14.08 -11.34 0.00
N ASP A 161 -13.45 -12.44 -0.42
CA ASP A 161 -13.70 -13.78 0.12
C ASP A 161 -12.81 -14.10 1.33
N ASN A 162 -11.69 -13.38 1.48
CA ASN A 162 -10.69 -13.69 2.52
C ASN A 162 -10.44 -12.54 3.52
N VAL A 163 -10.88 -11.32 3.23
CA VAL A 163 -10.56 -10.13 4.05
C VAL A 163 -11.09 -10.22 5.47
N SER A 164 -12.31 -10.73 5.67
CA SER A 164 -12.92 -10.83 7.03
C SER A 164 -12.06 -11.71 7.94
N ALA A 165 -11.62 -12.89 7.45
CA ALA A 165 -10.72 -13.77 8.22
C ALA A 165 -9.36 -13.11 8.48
N ALA A 166 -8.78 -12.42 7.50
CA ALA A 166 -7.52 -11.72 7.65
C ALA A 166 -7.59 -10.63 8.73
N VAL A 167 -8.65 -9.83 8.71
CA VAL A 167 -8.89 -8.75 9.68
C VAL A 167 -9.12 -9.30 11.08
N GLU A 168 -9.87 -10.39 11.22
CA GLU A 168 -10.10 -11.04 12.51
C GLU A 168 -8.80 -11.54 13.16
N ILE A 169 -7.93 -12.15 12.36
CA ILE A 169 -6.67 -12.74 12.84
C ILE A 169 -5.63 -11.66 13.18
N ILE A 170 -5.37 -10.73 12.23
CA ILE A 170 -4.27 -9.75 12.34
C ILE A 170 -4.71 -8.47 13.06
N LYS A 171 -5.96 -8.04 12.89
CA LYS A 171 -6.47 -6.73 13.33
C LYS A 171 -5.60 -5.57 12.83
N PRO A 172 -5.37 -5.47 11.52
CA PRO A 172 -4.53 -4.43 10.96
C PRO A 172 -5.19 -3.05 11.11
N HIS A 173 -4.38 -1.99 11.06
CA HIS A 173 -4.88 -0.61 11.06
C HIS A 173 -5.50 -0.23 9.72
N ILE A 174 -4.93 -0.75 8.63
CA ILE A 174 -5.34 -0.50 7.25
C ILE A 174 -5.33 -1.80 6.46
N VAL A 175 -6.32 -1.99 5.59
CA VAL A 175 -6.34 -3.03 4.55
C VAL A 175 -5.99 -2.39 3.21
N ASP A 176 -5.00 -2.94 2.51
CA ASP A 176 -4.50 -2.45 1.21
C ASP A 176 -4.92 -3.36 0.07
N LEU A 177 -5.66 -2.82 -0.88
CA LEU A 177 -6.17 -3.53 -2.05
C LEU A 177 -5.53 -3.02 -3.33
N SER A 178 -5.19 -3.95 -4.22
CA SER A 178 -4.67 -3.59 -5.53
C SER A 178 -5.38 -4.38 -6.64
N SER A 179 -4.90 -5.56 -7.02
CA SER A 179 -5.41 -6.33 -8.16
C SER A 179 -6.82 -6.87 -7.96
N SER A 180 -7.23 -7.18 -6.74
CA SER A 180 -8.56 -7.75 -6.44
C SER A 180 -9.72 -6.82 -6.81
N VAL A 181 -9.46 -5.51 -6.85
CA VAL A 181 -10.45 -4.49 -7.22
C VAL A 181 -10.21 -3.90 -8.62
N GLU A 182 -9.49 -4.64 -9.48
CA GLU A 182 -9.23 -4.26 -10.87
C GLU A 182 -10.06 -5.09 -11.86
N LEU A 183 -10.43 -4.43 -12.97
CA LEU A 183 -10.95 -5.06 -14.18
C LEU A 183 -10.13 -4.52 -15.37
N ASN A 184 -9.56 -5.41 -16.17
CA ASN A 184 -8.70 -5.04 -17.31
C ASN A 184 -7.54 -4.08 -16.93
N GLY A 185 -6.99 -4.24 -15.71
CA GLY A 185 -5.84 -3.45 -15.22
C GLY A 185 -6.19 -2.05 -14.67
N TYR A 186 -7.46 -1.69 -14.57
CA TYR A 186 -7.95 -0.43 -13.96
C TYR A 186 -8.84 -0.71 -12.77
N LYS A 187 -8.97 0.26 -11.86
CA LYS A 187 -9.89 0.15 -10.73
C LYS A 187 -11.32 0.04 -11.23
N ASN A 188 -12.12 -0.80 -10.58
CA ASN A 188 -13.48 -1.08 -10.97
C ASN A 188 -14.44 -0.83 -9.80
N TYR A 189 -15.45 -0.01 -10.03
CA TYR A 189 -16.40 0.42 -9.01
C TYR A 189 -17.13 -0.74 -8.34
N GLU A 190 -17.69 -1.65 -9.14
CA GLU A 190 -18.46 -2.77 -8.61
C GLU A 190 -17.62 -3.69 -7.73
N LYS A 191 -16.36 -3.94 -8.13
CA LYS A 191 -15.43 -4.74 -7.32
C LYS A 191 -15.05 -4.07 -6.01
N ILE A 192 -14.87 -2.74 -6.01
CA ILE A 192 -14.63 -1.98 -4.78
C ILE A 192 -15.88 -2.06 -3.89
N LYS A 193 -17.06 -1.82 -4.45
CA LYS A 193 -18.33 -1.89 -3.74
C LYS A 193 -18.57 -3.27 -3.12
N GLU A 194 -18.45 -4.35 -3.90
CA GLU A 194 -18.55 -5.73 -3.41
C GLU A 194 -17.58 -6.02 -2.25
N PHE A 195 -16.37 -5.44 -2.31
CA PHE A 195 -15.41 -5.58 -1.22
C PHE A 195 -15.86 -4.82 0.03
N MET A 196 -16.34 -3.57 -0.11
CA MET A 196 -16.81 -2.76 1.02
C MET A 196 -17.96 -3.42 1.76
N GLU A 197 -18.92 -4.04 1.05
CA GLU A 197 -20.06 -4.78 1.62
C GLU A 197 -19.62 -5.97 2.50
N ARG A 198 -18.36 -6.42 2.41
CA ARG A 198 -17.82 -7.54 3.20
C ARG A 198 -17.12 -7.12 4.49
N ILE A 199 -16.79 -5.85 4.63
CA ILE A 199 -16.02 -5.32 5.76
C ILE A 199 -16.80 -4.32 6.62
N GLU A 200 -18.05 -4.02 6.23
CA GLU A 200 -19.03 -3.35 7.08
C GLU A 200 -19.51 -4.28 8.20
#